data_4932a040366595a893fdeaaf29434c35
#
_entry.id   4932a040366595a893fdeaaf29434c35
#
_cell.length_a   1.000
_cell.length_b   1.000
_cell.length_c   1.000
_cell.angle_alpha   90.00
_cell.angle_beta   90.00
_cell.angle_gamma   90.00
#
_symmetry.space_group_name_H-M   'P 1'
#
loop_
_entity.id
_entity.type
_entity.pdbx_description
1 polymer ?
#
loop_
_entity_poly.entity_id
_entity_poly.type
_entity_poly.pdbx_seq_one_letter_code
_entity_poly.pdbx_strand_id
1 'polypeptide(L)'
;MENVQKKPEIIVFAGPNGSGKSTFTEILCPPQMDYINADEIKKNLKCDDLEAAQIAERQREAYLSDKREFCFETVLSTSRNLGLLNRAREMGYFIRCYYVLTIDPIINVYRVKARVASGGHDVPEEKIYARYDRAMALIPQVVAVSDICHIYDNSEEEPFRIFKKQKEVCFYDVCDDWQREKIETLTGITDMERRDLNHRG
;
A
#
# COMPACT_ATOMS: atom_id res chain seq x y z
N MET A 1 -34.76 2.90 12.67
CA MET A 1 -33.47 3.25 12.03
C MET A 1 -32.47 2.27 12.59
N GLU A 2 -32.07 1.29 11.79
CA GLU A 2 -30.99 0.36 12.20
C GLU A 2 -29.73 1.17 12.39
N ASN A 3 -29.15 1.06 13.58
CA ASN A 3 -27.86 1.66 13.92
C ASN A 3 -26.79 0.89 13.12
N VAL A 4 -26.47 1.35 11.91
CA VAL A 4 -25.41 0.75 11.10
C VAL A 4 -24.11 1.01 11.85
N GLN A 5 -23.69 0.04 12.65
CA GLN A 5 -22.44 0.11 13.39
C GLN A 5 -21.29 0.30 12.38
N LYS A 6 -20.61 1.44 12.45
CA LYS A 6 -19.46 1.75 11.58
C LYS A 6 -18.43 0.62 11.71
N LYS A 7 -18.06 0.00 10.61
CA LYS A 7 -16.98 -1.00 10.59
C LYS A 7 -15.67 -0.35 10.97
N PRO A 8 -14.83 -0.99 11.79
CA PRO A 8 -13.46 -0.49 12.01
C PRO A 8 -12.69 -0.49 10.69
N GLU A 9 -11.81 0.48 10.49
CA GLU A 9 -11.08 0.68 9.25
C GLU A 9 -9.58 0.41 9.42
N ILE A 10 -9.00 -0.29 8.44
CA ILE A 10 -7.55 -0.40 8.26
C ILE A 10 -7.18 0.34 6.99
N ILE A 11 -6.21 1.27 7.09
CA ILE A 11 -5.60 1.92 5.95
C ILE A 11 -4.19 1.36 5.77
N VAL A 12 -3.94 0.74 4.61
CA VAL A 12 -2.62 0.23 4.27
C VAL A 12 -1.98 1.04 3.15
N PHE A 13 -0.76 1.51 3.40
CA PHE A 13 0.10 2.14 2.40
C PHE A 13 1.11 1.09 1.94
N ALA A 14 0.92 0.58 0.72
CA ALA A 14 1.68 -0.53 0.18
C ALA A 14 2.53 -0.12 -1.03
N GLY A 15 3.59 -0.87 -1.30
CA GLY A 15 4.42 -0.69 -2.49
C GLY A 15 5.91 -0.89 -2.23
N PRO A 16 6.74 -1.03 -3.28
CA PRO A 16 8.17 -1.31 -3.16
C PRO A 16 8.98 -0.28 -2.36
N ASN A 17 10.18 -0.66 -1.91
CA ASN A 17 11.11 0.30 -1.33
C ASN A 17 11.42 1.41 -2.36
N GLY A 18 11.45 2.67 -1.94
CA GLY A 18 11.72 3.81 -2.83
C GLY A 18 10.55 4.27 -3.71
N SER A 19 9.36 3.65 -3.62
CA SER A 19 8.20 4.07 -4.41
C SER A 19 7.55 5.39 -3.94
N GLY A 20 7.89 5.89 -2.75
CA GLY A 20 7.33 7.14 -2.22
C GLY A 20 6.13 6.98 -1.28
N LYS A 21 5.88 5.77 -0.75
CA LYS A 21 4.76 5.49 0.18
C LYS A 21 4.65 6.49 1.33
N SER A 22 5.78 6.82 1.98
CA SER A 22 5.77 7.69 3.17
C SER A 22 5.20 9.07 2.89
N THR A 23 5.42 9.62 1.70
CA THR A 23 4.79 10.88 1.27
C THR A 23 3.26 10.74 1.22
N PHE A 24 2.76 9.62 0.72
CA PHE A 24 1.31 9.34 0.72
C PHE A 24 0.77 9.17 2.13
N THR A 25 1.54 8.50 3.01
CA THR A 25 1.14 8.31 4.42
C THR A 25 1.03 9.66 5.13
N GLU A 26 1.99 10.55 4.96
CA GLU A 26 1.98 11.89 5.57
C GLU A 26 0.75 12.72 5.16
N ILE A 27 0.28 12.56 3.92
CA ILE A 27 -0.85 13.33 3.39
C ILE A 27 -2.21 12.67 3.68
N LEU A 28 -2.29 11.32 3.60
CA LEU A 28 -3.55 10.59 3.55
C LEU A 28 -3.88 9.81 4.83
N CYS A 29 -2.92 9.63 5.75
CA CYS A 29 -3.22 9.01 7.04
C CYS A 29 -4.03 10.00 7.90
N PRO A 30 -5.24 9.63 8.36
CA PRO A 30 -6.03 10.51 9.21
C PRO A 30 -5.31 10.80 10.52
N PRO A 31 -5.22 12.08 10.97
CA PRO A 31 -4.47 12.45 12.19
C PRO A 31 -4.95 11.76 13.47
N GLN A 32 -6.22 11.32 13.49
CA GLN A 32 -6.82 10.62 14.64
C GLN A 32 -6.62 9.12 14.62
N MET A 33 -6.03 8.57 13.56
CA MET A 33 -5.83 7.13 13.39
C MET A 33 -4.41 6.75 13.79
N ASP A 34 -4.27 5.72 14.62
CA ASP A 34 -2.96 5.24 15.04
C ASP A 34 -2.15 4.73 13.84
N TYR A 35 -0.94 5.22 13.69
CA TYR A 35 -0.01 4.82 12.63
C TYR A 35 1.07 3.89 13.15
N ILE A 36 1.10 2.68 12.64
CA ILE A 36 2.04 1.63 13.04
C ILE A 36 3.15 1.51 11.98
N ASN A 37 4.34 2.01 12.29
CA ASN A 37 5.50 2.02 11.41
C ASN A 37 6.74 1.48 12.14
N ALA A 38 7.38 0.45 11.56
CA ALA A 38 8.57 -0.16 12.14
C ALA A 38 9.77 0.80 12.20
N ASP A 39 9.92 1.70 11.21
CA ASP A 39 11.02 2.68 11.20
C ASP A 39 10.88 3.70 12.34
N GLU A 40 9.65 4.14 12.64
CA GLU A 40 9.36 5.00 13.79
C GLU A 40 9.59 4.27 15.12
N ILE A 41 9.15 3.02 15.22
CA ILE A 41 9.39 2.18 16.40
C ILE A 41 10.89 2.03 16.64
N LYS A 42 11.66 1.71 15.60
CA LYS A 42 13.11 1.62 15.66
C LYS A 42 13.75 2.90 16.19
N LYS A 43 13.36 4.05 15.65
CA LYS A 43 13.87 5.36 16.04
C LYS A 43 13.56 5.68 17.50
N ASN A 44 12.33 5.43 17.94
CA ASN A 44 11.86 5.77 19.28
C ASN A 44 12.43 4.84 20.37
N LEU A 45 12.50 3.53 20.09
CA LEU A 45 12.97 2.53 21.04
C LEU A 45 14.47 2.24 20.92
N LYS A 46 15.15 2.78 19.90
CA LYS A 46 16.57 2.53 19.60
C LYS A 46 16.91 1.03 19.50
N CYS A 47 15.97 0.25 18.96
CA CYS A 47 16.12 -1.19 18.74
C CYS A 47 16.60 -1.49 17.31
N ASP A 48 16.90 -2.75 17.01
CA ASP A 48 17.26 -3.17 15.66
C ASP A 48 16.04 -3.32 14.72
N ASP A 49 16.30 -3.55 13.42
CA ASP A 49 15.25 -3.67 12.41
C ASP A 49 14.32 -4.86 12.64
N LEU A 50 14.87 -5.98 13.13
CA LEU A 50 14.09 -7.20 13.38
C LEU A 50 13.16 -7.00 14.58
N GLU A 51 13.68 -6.42 15.65
CA GLU A 51 12.90 -6.13 16.85
C GLU A 51 11.78 -5.11 16.54
N ALA A 52 12.10 -4.03 15.82
CA ALA A 52 11.12 -3.03 15.39
C ALA A 52 10.01 -3.66 14.54
N ALA A 53 10.35 -4.54 13.59
CA ALA A 53 9.38 -5.25 12.76
C ALA A 53 8.49 -6.17 13.59
N GLN A 54 9.05 -6.89 14.57
CA GLN A 54 8.28 -7.76 15.49
C GLN A 54 7.34 -6.96 16.40
N ILE A 55 7.79 -5.79 16.89
CA ILE A 55 6.93 -4.91 17.69
C ILE A 55 5.77 -4.38 16.85
N ALA A 56 6.05 -3.89 15.64
CA ALA A 56 5.02 -3.42 14.72
C ALA A 56 4.00 -4.53 14.39
N GLU A 57 4.45 -5.78 14.20
CA GLU A 57 3.57 -6.92 13.97
C GLU A 57 2.68 -7.20 15.19
N ARG A 58 3.26 -7.26 16.39
CA ARG A 58 2.48 -7.46 17.63
C ARG A 58 1.45 -6.35 17.86
N GLN A 59 1.79 -5.10 17.58
CA GLN A 59 0.85 -3.98 17.67
C GLN A 59 -0.32 -4.14 16.70
N ARG A 60 -0.06 -4.48 15.43
CA ARG A 60 -1.13 -4.73 14.45
C ARG A 60 -2.04 -5.88 14.86
N GLU A 61 -1.48 -6.97 15.36
CA GLU A 61 -2.29 -8.11 15.85
C GLU A 61 -3.14 -7.74 17.08
N ALA A 62 -2.59 -6.96 18.03
CA ALA A 62 -3.34 -6.48 19.17
C ALA A 62 -4.49 -5.56 18.73
N TYR A 63 -4.23 -4.60 17.82
CA TYR A 63 -5.27 -3.70 17.30
C TYR A 63 -6.36 -4.46 16.55
N LEU A 64 -5.97 -5.49 15.77
CA LEU A 64 -6.92 -6.35 15.09
C LEU A 64 -7.83 -7.07 16.09
N SER A 65 -7.26 -7.66 17.14
CA SER A 65 -8.02 -8.35 18.20
C SER A 65 -8.98 -7.42 18.94
N ASP A 66 -8.56 -6.19 19.20
CA ASP A 66 -9.34 -5.17 19.92
C ASP A 66 -10.33 -4.42 19.03
N LYS A 67 -10.40 -4.74 17.73
CA LYS A 67 -11.20 -4.06 16.71
C LYS A 67 -10.93 -2.55 16.63
N ARG A 68 -9.67 -2.14 16.81
CA ARG A 68 -9.22 -0.75 16.69
C ARG A 68 -8.90 -0.41 15.24
N GLU A 69 -9.17 0.84 14.86
CA GLU A 69 -8.76 1.39 13.56
C GLU A 69 -7.27 1.73 13.59
N PHE A 70 -6.55 1.47 12.49
CA PHE A 70 -5.12 1.84 12.37
C PHE A 70 -4.67 1.96 10.93
N CYS A 71 -3.56 2.73 10.73
CA CYS A 71 -2.81 2.80 9.49
C CYS A 71 -1.50 2.04 9.62
N PHE A 72 -0.97 1.52 8.53
CA PHE A 72 0.40 1.01 8.49
C PHE A 72 1.02 1.05 7.09
N GLU A 73 2.35 1.10 7.05
CA GLU A 73 3.13 0.91 5.81
C GLU A 73 3.65 -0.50 5.65
N THR A 74 3.74 -0.94 4.40
CA THR A 74 4.35 -2.22 4.05
C THR A 74 4.96 -2.21 2.65
N VAL A 75 6.11 -2.87 2.48
CA VAL A 75 6.64 -3.17 1.14
C VAL A 75 5.74 -4.17 0.40
N LEU A 76 4.97 -4.96 1.14
CA LEU A 76 4.10 -6.02 0.63
C LEU A 76 4.84 -7.00 -0.30
N SER A 77 6.06 -7.38 0.04
CA SER A 77 6.87 -8.35 -0.71
C SER A 77 6.79 -9.78 -0.16
N THR A 78 5.91 -10.01 0.81
CA THR A 78 5.60 -11.32 1.41
C THR A 78 4.12 -11.42 1.71
N SER A 79 3.60 -12.64 1.83
CA SER A 79 2.20 -12.91 2.16
C SER A 79 1.80 -12.55 3.61
N ARG A 80 2.75 -12.21 4.49
CA ARG A 80 2.49 -11.98 5.92
C ARG A 80 1.42 -10.89 6.16
N ASN A 81 1.63 -9.68 5.61
CA ASN A 81 0.66 -8.59 5.77
C ASN A 81 -0.63 -8.82 4.97
N LEU A 82 -0.57 -9.56 3.88
CA LEU A 82 -1.77 -9.99 3.16
C LEU A 82 -2.61 -10.94 4.03
N GLY A 83 -1.98 -11.86 4.76
CA GLY A 83 -2.65 -12.71 5.75
C GLY A 83 -3.34 -11.92 6.86
N LEU A 84 -2.70 -10.84 7.37
CA LEU A 84 -3.33 -9.91 8.31
C LEU A 84 -4.59 -9.27 7.71
N LEU A 85 -4.52 -8.77 6.47
CA LEU A 85 -5.67 -8.13 5.79
C LEU A 85 -6.82 -9.12 5.55
N ASN A 86 -6.53 -10.36 5.17
CA ASN A 86 -7.56 -11.40 5.01
C ASN A 86 -8.30 -11.65 6.33
N ARG A 87 -7.57 -11.86 7.45
CA ARG A 87 -8.19 -12.01 8.77
C ARG A 87 -8.99 -10.78 9.19
N ALA A 88 -8.47 -9.57 8.93
CA ALA A 88 -9.20 -8.33 9.18
C ALA A 88 -10.54 -8.29 8.44
N ARG A 89 -10.56 -8.69 7.16
CA ARG A 89 -11.80 -8.78 6.37
C ARG A 89 -12.79 -9.78 6.96
N GLU A 90 -12.33 -10.96 7.37
CA GLU A 90 -13.14 -11.98 8.05
C GLU A 90 -13.72 -11.47 9.38
N MET A 91 -12.98 -10.62 10.10
CA MET A 91 -13.42 -9.96 11.33
C MET A 91 -14.32 -8.74 11.11
N GLY A 92 -14.63 -8.40 9.86
CA GLY A 92 -15.57 -7.35 9.48
C GLY A 92 -14.95 -5.95 9.35
N TYR A 93 -13.64 -5.83 9.24
CA TYR A 93 -12.99 -4.54 8.95
C TYR A 93 -13.30 -4.06 7.54
N PHE A 94 -13.31 -2.74 7.40
CA PHE A 94 -13.23 -2.05 6.12
C PHE A 94 -11.75 -1.82 5.77
N ILE A 95 -11.32 -2.29 4.60
CA ILE A 95 -9.92 -2.22 4.18
C ILE A 95 -9.77 -1.22 3.04
N ARG A 96 -8.94 -0.18 3.29
CA ARG A 96 -8.53 0.79 2.29
C ARG A 96 -7.05 0.64 2.00
N CYS A 97 -6.70 0.51 0.72
CA CYS A 97 -5.31 0.42 0.27
C CYS A 97 -4.93 1.61 -0.62
N TYR A 98 -3.78 2.20 -0.34
CA TYR A 98 -3.06 3.08 -1.24
C TYR A 98 -1.78 2.35 -1.66
N TYR A 99 -1.78 1.83 -2.87
CA TYR A 99 -0.62 1.16 -3.44
C TYR A 99 0.17 2.15 -4.30
N VAL A 100 1.44 2.35 -3.97
CA VAL A 100 2.34 3.27 -4.67
C VAL A 100 3.44 2.45 -5.34
N LEU A 101 3.51 2.53 -6.65
CA LEU A 101 4.52 1.84 -7.46
C LEU A 101 5.32 2.83 -8.31
N THR A 102 6.30 2.33 -9.00
CA THR A 102 7.01 2.99 -10.10
C THR A 102 7.02 2.05 -11.30
N ILE A 103 7.16 2.59 -12.49
CA ILE A 103 7.13 1.79 -13.73
C ILE A 103 8.36 0.89 -13.87
N ASP A 104 9.49 1.28 -13.24
CA ASP A 104 10.76 0.55 -13.31
C ASP A 104 11.45 0.56 -11.93
N PRO A 105 11.94 -0.60 -11.43
CA PRO A 105 12.63 -0.68 -10.15
C PRO A 105 13.93 0.14 -10.08
N ILE A 106 14.53 0.51 -11.22
CA ILE A 106 15.71 1.37 -11.23
C ILE A 106 15.43 2.74 -10.60
N ILE A 107 14.23 3.29 -10.78
CA ILE A 107 13.79 4.54 -10.15
C ILE A 107 13.85 4.42 -8.63
N ASN A 108 13.40 3.28 -8.11
CA ASN A 108 13.41 2.98 -6.68
C ASN A 108 14.85 2.93 -6.14
N VAL A 109 15.76 2.29 -6.90
CA VAL A 109 17.19 2.22 -6.54
C VAL A 109 17.79 3.62 -6.42
N TYR A 110 17.58 4.47 -7.42
CA TYR A 110 18.08 5.85 -7.38
C TYR A 110 17.52 6.65 -6.21
N ARG A 111 16.20 6.52 -5.92
CA ARG A 111 15.56 7.20 -4.80
C ARG A 111 16.06 6.73 -3.45
N VAL A 112 16.31 5.42 -3.29
CA VAL A 112 16.91 4.88 -2.06
C VAL A 112 18.35 5.41 -1.90
N LYS A 113 19.17 5.41 -2.96
CA LYS A 113 20.54 5.97 -2.92
C LYS A 113 20.55 7.45 -2.56
N ALA A 114 19.66 8.26 -3.14
CA ALA A 114 19.51 9.68 -2.81
C ALA A 114 19.12 9.91 -1.36
N ARG A 115 18.16 9.09 -0.85
CA ARG A 115 17.75 9.12 0.56
C ARG A 115 18.91 8.78 1.50
N VAL A 116 19.71 7.77 1.17
CA VAL A 116 20.90 7.38 1.96
C VAL A 116 21.93 8.52 2.00
N ALA A 117 22.17 9.18 0.87
CA ALA A 117 23.05 10.35 0.80
C ALA A 117 22.58 11.51 1.71
N SER A 118 21.29 11.57 2.01
CA SER A 118 20.67 12.51 2.95
C SER A 118 20.54 11.98 4.39
N GLY A 119 21.23 10.88 4.72
CA GLY A 119 21.25 10.30 6.07
C GLY A 119 20.09 9.33 6.38
N GLY A 120 19.33 8.91 5.38
CA GLY A 120 18.24 7.95 5.55
C GLY A 120 18.71 6.50 5.54
N HIS A 121 17.75 5.59 5.79
CA HIS A 121 18.02 4.15 5.89
C HIS A 121 18.35 3.53 4.52
N ASP A 122 19.40 2.69 4.50
CA ASP A 122 19.86 1.96 3.32
C ASP A 122 19.07 0.64 3.12
N VAL A 123 18.91 0.26 1.85
CA VAL A 123 18.42 -1.06 1.45
C VAL A 123 19.33 -1.56 0.32
N PRO A 124 19.96 -2.73 0.45
CA PRO A 124 20.80 -3.30 -0.62
C PRO A 124 20.06 -3.38 -1.94
N GLU A 125 20.73 -3.01 -3.03
CA GLU A 125 20.13 -2.88 -4.35
C GLU A 125 19.46 -4.17 -4.82
N GLU A 126 20.11 -5.32 -4.65
CA GLU A 126 19.56 -6.64 -4.95
C GLU A 126 18.23 -6.94 -4.21
N LYS A 127 18.11 -6.42 -2.98
CA LYS A 127 16.87 -6.56 -2.20
C LYS A 127 15.76 -5.65 -2.73
N ILE A 128 16.12 -4.48 -3.29
CA ILE A 128 15.14 -3.57 -3.91
C ILE A 128 14.51 -4.27 -5.10
N TYR A 129 15.32 -4.79 -6.04
CA TYR A 129 14.81 -5.54 -7.21
C TYR A 129 13.96 -6.73 -6.80
N ALA A 130 14.50 -7.61 -5.96
CA ALA A 130 13.80 -8.83 -5.55
C ALA A 130 12.49 -8.54 -4.77
N ARG A 131 12.42 -7.45 -4.03
CA ARG A 131 11.19 -7.03 -3.33
C ARG A 131 10.21 -6.35 -4.26
N TYR A 132 10.69 -5.62 -5.27
CA TYR A 132 9.85 -5.00 -6.29
C TYR A 132 9.03 -6.06 -7.01
N ASP A 133 9.68 -7.07 -7.58
CA ASP A 133 9.00 -8.15 -8.33
C ASP A 133 7.95 -8.86 -7.47
N ARG A 134 8.33 -9.22 -6.23
CA ARG A 134 7.39 -9.87 -5.31
C ARG A 134 6.23 -8.96 -4.90
N ALA A 135 6.47 -7.66 -4.70
CA ALA A 135 5.44 -6.71 -4.35
C ALA A 135 4.45 -6.50 -5.50
N MET A 136 4.96 -6.41 -6.74
CA MET A 136 4.12 -6.33 -7.93
C MET A 136 3.25 -7.59 -8.10
N ALA A 137 3.80 -8.78 -7.87
CA ALA A 137 3.09 -10.06 -7.97
C ALA A 137 1.95 -10.20 -6.93
N LEU A 138 1.97 -9.44 -5.83
CA LEU A 138 0.94 -9.47 -4.77
C LEU A 138 -0.17 -8.42 -4.98
N ILE A 139 -0.08 -7.55 -5.99
CA ILE A 139 -1.11 -6.54 -6.27
C ILE A 139 -2.49 -7.16 -6.46
N PRO A 140 -2.69 -8.23 -7.26
CA PRO A 140 -4.02 -8.83 -7.43
C PRO A 140 -4.68 -9.21 -6.10
N GLN A 141 -3.91 -9.80 -5.18
CA GLN A 141 -4.43 -10.24 -3.89
C GLN A 141 -4.80 -9.06 -2.98
N VAL A 142 -4.00 -7.98 -2.97
CA VAL A 142 -4.33 -6.80 -2.17
C VAL A 142 -5.52 -6.04 -2.74
N VAL A 143 -5.65 -5.98 -4.07
CA VAL A 143 -6.85 -5.44 -4.72
C VAL A 143 -8.09 -6.24 -4.35
N ALA A 144 -8.00 -7.58 -4.37
CA ALA A 144 -9.11 -8.46 -4.03
C ALA A 144 -9.59 -8.29 -2.58
N VAL A 145 -8.66 -8.19 -1.61
CA VAL A 145 -9.00 -8.09 -0.19
C VAL A 145 -9.51 -6.69 0.21
N SER A 146 -9.19 -5.64 -0.55
CA SER A 146 -9.54 -4.25 -0.24
C SER A 146 -10.98 -3.91 -0.64
N ASP A 147 -11.71 -3.17 0.20
CA ASP A 147 -13.00 -2.53 -0.13
C ASP A 147 -12.77 -1.31 -1.03
N ILE A 148 -11.71 -0.54 -0.76
CA ILE A 148 -11.21 0.53 -1.62
C ILE A 148 -9.72 0.30 -1.86
N CYS A 149 -9.31 0.31 -3.13
CA CYS A 149 -7.90 0.25 -3.50
C CYS A 149 -7.60 1.34 -4.52
N HIS A 150 -6.59 2.15 -4.26
CA HIS A 150 -6.02 3.09 -5.21
C HIS A 150 -4.61 2.63 -5.56
N ILE A 151 -4.27 2.61 -6.84
CA ILE A 151 -2.91 2.34 -7.31
C ILE A 151 -2.39 3.60 -8.00
N TYR A 152 -1.25 4.08 -7.53
CA TYR A 152 -0.56 5.24 -8.07
C TYR A 152 0.78 4.82 -8.67
N ASP A 153 1.02 5.26 -9.90
CA ASP A 153 2.37 5.36 -10.44
C ASP A 153 2.99 6.66 -9.95
N ASN A 154 4.12 6.55 -9.28
CA ASN A 154 4.90 7.65 -8.76
C ASN A 154 6.30 7.69 -9.43
N SER A 155 6.37 7.42 -10.72
CA SER A 155 7.63 7.44 -11.47
C SER A 155 8.13 8.84 -11.72
N GLU A 156 7.21 9.76 -12.01
CA GLU A 156 7.45 11.17 -12.32
C GLU A 156 7.43 12.07 -11.08
N GLU A 157 7.46 13.39 -11.28
CA GLU A 157 7.38 14.40 -10.20
C GLU A 157 6.03 14.38 -9.50
N GLU A 158 4.94 14.22 -10.27
CA GLU A 158 3.59 14.12 -9.74
C GLU A 158 3.05 12.71 -9.88
N PRO A 159 2.56 12.10 -8.76
CA PRO A 159 2.01 10.77 -8.81
C PRO A 159 0.71 10.75 -9.62
N PHE A 160 0.60 9.79 -10.53
CA PHE A 160 -0.59 9.57 -11.35
C PHE A 160 -1.35 8.34 -10.87
N ARG A 161 -2.66 8.49 -10.61
CA ARG A 161 -3.49 7.34 -10.24
C ARG A 161 -3.85 6.55 -11.48
N ILE A 162 -3.40 5.30 -11.58
CA ILE A 162 -3.68 4.41 -12.71
C ILE A 162 -4.93 3.54 -12.49
N PHE A 163 -5.31 3.30 -11.22
CA PHE A 163 -6.43 2.40 -10.91
C PHE A 163 -7.12 2.79 -9.60
N LYS A 164 -8.44 2.62 -9.57
CA LYS A 164 -9.25 2.69 -8.35
C LYS A 164 -10.28 1.58 -8.36
N LYS A 165 -10.33 0.81 -7.28
CA LYS A 165 -11.44 -0.07 -6.92
C LYS A 165 -12.24 0.59 -5.79
N GLN A 166 -13.56 0.58 -5.90
CA GLN A 166 -14.47 0.97 -4.84
C GLN A 166 -15.63 0.00 -4.79
N LYS A 167 -15.62 -0.88 -3.81
CA LYS A 167 -16.49 -2.06 -3.75
C LYS A 167 -16.32 -2.92 -5.01
N GLU A 168 -17.39 -3.11 -5.79
CA GLU A 168 -17.40 -3.91 -7.02
C GLU A 168 -17.11 -3.08 -8.29
N VAL A 169 -16.90 -1.77 -8.17
CA VAL A 169 -16.66 -0.88 -9.32
C VAL A 169 -15.18 -0.56 -9.45
N CYS A 170 -14.64 -0.70 -10.66
CA CYS A 170 -13.27 -0.38 -10.99
C CYS A 170 -13.18 0.76 -12.01
N PHE A 171 -12.22 1.64 -11.79
CA PHE A 171 -11.91 2.79 -12.63
C PHE A 171 -10.46 2.67 -13.09
N TYR A 172 -10.22 2.98 -14.36
CA TYR A 172 -8.92 2.89 -15.02
C TYR A 172 -8.57 4.28 -15.58
N ASP A 173 -7.53 4.88 -15.05
CA ASP A 173 -7.00 6.15 -15.55
C ASP A 173 -5.82 5.81 -16.46
N VAL A 174 -6.06 5.75 -17.77
CA VAL A 174 -5.08 5.30 -18.77
C VAL A 174 -4.18 6.43 -19.24
N CYS A 175 -2.91 6.11 -19.52
CA CYS A 175 -1.92 6.98 -20.15
C CYS A 175 -0.99 6.15 -21.02
N ASP A 176 0.01 6.76 -21.65
CA ASP A 176 0.91 6.08 -22.59
C ASP A 176 1.63 4.88 -21.94
N ASP A 177 2.08 5.02 -20.71
CA ASP A 177 2.78 3.97 -19.97
C ASP A 177 1.84 2.93 -19.35
N TRP A 178 0.58 3.29 -19.13
CA TRP A 178 -0.44 2.48 -18.45
C TRP A 178 -1.68 2.31 -19.31
N GLN A 179 -1.53 1.48 -20.34
CA GLN A 179 -2.69 1.05 -21.11
C GLN A 179 -3.58 0.11 -20.30
N ARG A 180 -4.83 0.02 -20.67
CA ARG A 180 -5.84 -0.73 -19.93
C ARG A 180 -5.46 -2.18 -19.69
N GLU A 181 -4.99 -2.88 -20.70
CA GLU A 181 -4.59 -4.28 -20.64
C GLU A 181 -3.46 -4.50 -19.63
N LYS A 182 -2.53 -3.54 -19.55
CA LYS A 182 -1.43 -3.57 -18.57
C LYS A 182 -1.95 -3.43 -17.15
N ILE A 183 -2.93 -2.53 -16.91
CA ILE A 183 -3.57 -2.34 -15.61
C ILE A 183 -4.40 -3.56 -15.23
N GLU A 184 -5.16 -4.13 -16.15
CA GLU A 184 -5.94 -5.37 -15.95
C GLU A 184 -5.02 -6.55 -15.58
N THR A 185 -3.92 -6.71 -16.29
CA THR A 185 -2.89 -7.72 -15.97
C THR A 185 -2.31 -7.49 -14.57
N LEU A 186 -1.97 -6.24 -14.24
CA LEU A 186 -1.41 -5.85 -12.94
C LEU A 186 -2.37 -6.12 -11.78
N THR A 187 -3.65 -5.85 -11.97
CA THR A 187 -4.67 -5.96 -10.92
C THR A 187 -5.35 -7.30 -10.84
N GLY A 188 -5.21 -8.13 -11.89
CA GLY A 188 -5.92 -9.41 -12.01
C GLY A 188 -7.43 -9.25 -12.23
N ILE A 189 -7.90 -8.06 -12.65
CA ILE A 189 -9.32 -7.77 -12.86
C ILE A 189 -9.59 -7.62 -14.35
N THR A 190 -10.33 -8.57 -14.93
CA THR A 190 -10.64 -8.58 -16.36
C THR A 190 -12.10 -8.31 -16.71
N ASP A 191 -13.05 -8.47 -15.76
CA ASP A 191 -14.50 -8.53 -16.04
C ASP A 191 -15.40 -7.71 -15.09
N MET A 192 -14.91 -6.61 -14.48
CA MET A 192 -15.80 -5.77 -13.66
C MET A 192 -16.40 -4.59 -14.44
N GLU A 193 -17.64 -4.19 -14.06
CA GLU A 193 -18.40 -3.12 -14.71
C GLU A 193 -17.56 -1.86 -14.94
N ARG A 194 -17.43 -1.50 -16.22
CA ARG A 194 -16.53 -0.50 -16.75
C ARG A 194 -17.15 0.89 -16.66
N ARG A 195 -16.58 1.77 -15.85
CA ARG A 195 -16.80 3.21 -15.97
C ARG A 195 -15.47 3.88 -16.28
N ASP A 196 -15.28 4.22 -17.55
CA ASP A 196 -14.14 5.03 -17.97
C ASP A 196 -14.32 6.46 -17.45
N LEU A 197 -13.32 6.97 -16.73
CA LEU A 197 -13.30 8.36 -16.23
C LEU A 197 -12.88 9.37 -17.30
N ASN A 198 -12.82 8.98 -18.57
CA ASN A 198 -12.53 9.88 -19.68
C ASN A 198 -13.73 10.76 -20.01
N HIS A 199 -14.13 11.65 -19.09
CA HIS A 199 -14.94 12.82 -19.40
C HIS A 199 -14.71 13.90 -18.34
N ARG A 200 -13.57 14.56 -18.41
CA ARG A 200 -13.44 15.94 -17.99
C ARG A 200 -12.70 16.68 -19.11
N GLY A 201 -13.47 17.11 -20.14
CA GLY A 201 -13.13 18.22 -20.97
C GLY A 201 -13.34 19.52 -20.20
#